data_cf966b3b217b1075a1bda6b1ecdd39f4
#
_entry.id   cf966b3b217b1075a1bda6b1ecdd39f4
#
_cell.length_a   1.000
_cell.length_b   1.000
_cell.length_c   1.000
_cell.angle_alpha   90.00
_cell.angle_beta   90.00
_cell.angle_gamma   90.00
#
_symmetry.space_group_name_H-M   'P 1'
#
loop_
_entity.id
_entity.type
_entity.pdbx_description
1 polymer ?
#
loop_
_entity_poly.entity_id
_entity_poly.type
_entity_poly.pdbx_seq_one_letter_code
_entity_poly.pdbx_strand_id
1 'polypeptide(L)'
;MLVALDQELTQDTELHCMGGFVLAEYYGLVRATGDVDVLESTGTDKATIARLAGRGSPLHKRHRVYIDIVTVADVPDDYDTRLVTMDIEGLTRLRLKPFERHDLVLAKLCRNIDRDREDVVALARGPGLNIDVLRQRYQEELRPKLGRPEREDLTLRLWIEIIEELRGGA
;
A
#
# COMPACT_ATOMS: atom_id res chain seq x y z
N MET A 1 -13.97 -12.36 -1.76
CA MET A 1 -13.21 -12.65 -0.53
C MET A 1 -13.50 -11.61 0.53
N LEU A 2 -13.37 -10.32 0.28
CA LEU A 2 -13.60 -9.25 1.26
C LEU A 2 -15.01 -9.26 1.85
N VAL A 3 -16.05 -9.42 1.04
CA VAL A 3 -17.45 -9.56 1.52
C VAL A 3 -17.61 -10.78 2.45
N ALA A 4 -16.95 -11.88 2.13
CA ALA A 4 -16.98 -13.06 3.00
C ALA A 4 -16.21 -12.84 4.31
N LEU A 5 -15.11 -12.08 4.29
CA LEU A 5 -14.41 -11.66 5.51
C LEU A 5 -15.29 -10.73 6.35
N ASP A 6 -15.94 -9.74 5.73
CA ASP A 6 -16.86 -8.81 6.40
C ASP A 6 -17.94 -9.53 7.21
N GLN A 7 -18.48 -10.63 6.67
CA GLN A 7 -19.51 -11.47 7.34
C GLN A 7 -18.98 -12.23 8.56
N GLU A 8 -17.67 -12.54 8.59
CA GLU A 8 -17.02 -13.22 9.71
C GLU A 8 -16.59 -12.25 10.83
N LEU A 9 -16.59 -10.94 10.56
CA LEU A 9 -16.21 -9.93 11.56
C LEU A 9 -17.34 -9.71 12.57
N THR A 10 -16.96 -9.56 13.83
CA THR A 10 -17.89 -9.32 14.95
C THR A 10 -17.95 -7.83 15.35
N GLN A 11 -17.07 -7.01 14.79
CA GLN A 11 -16.98 -5.59 15.07
C GLN A 11 -16.47 -4.80 13.85
N ASP A 12 -16.67 -3.49 13.85
CA ASP A 12 -16.13 -2.62 12.81
C ASP A 12 -14.61 -2.73 12.78
N THR A 13 -14.06 -2.89 11.58
CA THR A 13 -12.64 -3.16 11.36
C THR A 13 -12.12 -2.33 10.20
N GLU A 14 -11.03 -1.61 10.41
CA GLU A 14 -10.33 -0.90 9.35
C GLU A 14 -9.00 -1.61 9.05
N LEU A 15 -8.68 -1.78 7.77
CA LEU A 15 -7.43 -2.35 7.29
C LEU A 15 -6.64 -1.29 6.53
N HIS A 16 -5.44 -0.98 6.98
CA HIS A 16 -4.51 -0.11 6.26
C HIS A 16 -3.84 -0.90 5.14
N CYS A 17 -4.32 -0.67 3.92
CA CYS A 17 -3.95 -1.46 2.75
C CYS A 17 -2.86 -0.79 1.92
N MET A 18 -1.92 -1.61 1.44
CA MET A 18 -0.82 -1.18 0.57
C MET A 18 -0.61 -2.19 -0.58
N GLY A 19 0.49 -2.07 -1.30
CA GLY A 19 0.90 -3.08 -2.27
C GLY A 19 0.10 -3.15 -3.57
N GLY A 20 0.10 -4.34 -4.18
CA GLY A 20 -0.45 -4.58 -5.51
C GLY A 20 -1.96 -4.40 -5.60
N PHE A 21 -2.69 -4.79 -4.57
CA PHE A 21 -4.13 -4.63 -4.50
C PHE A 21 -4.56 -3.17 -4.58
N VAL A 22 -3.91 -2.29 -3.80
CA VAL A 22 -4.20 -0.84 -3.81
C VAL A 22 -3.90 -0.23 -5.18
N LEU A 23 -2.81 -0.65 -5.82
CA LEU A 23 -2.47 -0.20 -7.17
C LEU A 23 -3.53 -0.58 -8.19
N ALA A 24 -4.04 -1.81 -8.13
CA ALA A 24 -5.04 -2.31 -9.07
C ALA A 24 -6.43 -1.70 -8.80
N GLU A 25 -6.93 -1.82 -7.58
CA GLU A 25 -8.34 -1.56 -7.28
C GLU A 25 -8.61 -0.07 -6.98
N TYR A 26 -7.64 0.64 -6.39
CA TYR A 26 -7.83 2.06 -6.06
C TYR A 26 -7.21 3.00 -7.11
N TYR A 27 -5.98 2.69 -7.57
CA TYR A 27 -5.30 3.52 -8.57
C TYR A 27 -5.55 3.08 -10.02
N GLY A 28 -6.28 1.99 -10.25
CA GLY A 28 -6.70 1.54 -11.58
C GLY A 28 -5.57 0.99 -12.46
N LEU A 29 -4.47 0.52 -11.86
CA LEU A 29 -3.38 -0.08 -12.61
C LEU A 29 -3.76 -1.50 -13.06
N VAL A 30 -3.48 -1.81 -14.34
CA VAL A 30 -3.72 -3.15 -14.88
C VAL A 30 -2.70 -4.13 -14.29
N ARG A 31 -3.09 -4.79 -13.21
CA ARG A 31 -2.25 -5.72 -12.48
C ARG A 31 -3.05 -6.83 -11.82
N ALA A 32 -2.63 -8.07 -12.03
CA ALA A 32 -3.16 -9.18 -11.26
C ALA A 32 -2.49 -9.25 -9.88
N THR A 33 -3.29 -9.37 -8.83
CA THR A 33 -2.83 -9.62 -7.46
C THR A 33 -3.62 -10.77 -6.84
N GLY A 34 -2.93 -11.61 -6.07
CA GLY A 34 -3.53 -12.74 -5.34
C GLY A 34 -3.63 -12.47 -3.84
N ASP A 35 -3.23 -11.28 -3.40
CA ASP A 35 -3.17 -10.88 -2.00
C ASP A 35 -3.62 -9.44 -1.80
N VAL A 36 -3.98 -9.15 -0.56
CA VAL A 36 -4.24 -7.81 -0.05
C VAL A 36 -3.22 -7.56 1.05
N ASP A 37 -2.20 -6.74 0.76
CA ASP A 37 -1.18 -6.38 1.73
C ASP A 37 -1.78 -5.44 2.80
N VAL A 38 -1.72 -5.83 4.06
CA VAL A 38 -2.25 -5.07 5.20
C VAL A 38 -1.13 -4.82 6.20
N LEU A 39 -0.81 -3.55 6.42
CA LEU A 39 0.20 -3.13 7.38
C LEU A 39 -0.37 -3.07 8.80
N GLU A 40 -1.57 -2.48 8.96
CA GLU A 40 -2.19 -2.30 10.27
C GLU A 40 -3.69 -2.61 10.20
N SER A 41 -4.26 -2.95 11.36
CA SER A 41 -5.68 -3.24 11.53
C SER A 41 -6.18 -2.63 12.84
N THR A 42 -7.30 -1.92 12.78
CA THR A 42 -8.00 -1.42 13.96
C THR A 42 -9.35 -2.14 14.10
N GLY A 43 -9.84 -2.24 15.32
CA GLY A 43 -11.01 -3.09 15.63
C GLY A 43 -10.58 -4.55 15.81
N THR A 44 -10.61 -5.36 14.76
CA THR A 44 -10.15 -6.75 14.82
C THR A 44 -8.63 -6.83 14.68
N ASP A 45 -7.96 -7.58 15.55
CA ASP A 45 -6.51 -7.72 15.55
C ASP A 45 -5.98 -8.50 14.32
N LYS A 46 -4.71 -8.24 13.97
CA LYS A 46 -4.05 -8.83 12.79
C LYS A 46 -3.99 -10.36 12.82
N ALA A 47 -3.86 -10.97 13.99
CA ALA A 47 -3.80 -12.43 14.11
C ALA A 47 -5.17 -13.06 13.79
N THR A 48 -6.25 -12.44 14.24
CA THR A 48 -7.62 -12.88 13.89
C THR A 48 -7.88 -12.70 12.39
N ILE A 49 -7.50 -11.57 11.79
CA ILE A 49 -7.61 -11.35 10.33
C ILE A 49 -6.82 -12.43 9.57
N ALA A 50 -5.57 -12.69 9.96
CA ALA A 50 -4.74 -13.73 9.33
C ALA A 50 -5.37 -15.13 9.46
N ARG A 51 -5.97 -15.45 10.59
CA ARG A 51 -6.67 -16.73 10.80
C ARG A 51 -7.90 -16.86 9.89
N LEU A 52 -8.69 -15.80 9.73
CA LEU A 52 -9.91 -15.80 8.92
C LEU A 52 -9.61 -15.78 7.42
N ALA A 53 -8.71 -14.90 6.97
CA ALA A 53 -8.51 -14.60 5.57
C ALA A 53 -7.03 -14.67 5.10
N GLY A 54 -6.09 -15.02 5.96
CA GLY A 54 -4.68 -15.16 5.61
C GLY A 54 -4.39 -16.38 4.73
N ARG A 55 -3.14 -16.52 4.31
CA ARG A 55 -2.67 -17.64 3.46
C ARG A 55 -2.98 -18.99 4.11
N GLY A 56 -3.67 -19.86 3.37
CA GLY A 56 -4.06 -21.20 3.83
C GLY A 56 -5.39 -21.25 4.62
N SER A 57 -6.00 -20.12 4.94
CA SER A 57 -7.31 -20.04 5.59
C SER A 57 -8.44 -20.63 4.75
N PRO A 58 -9.63 -20.90 5.34
CA PRO A 58 -10.80 -21.33 4.57
C PRO A 58 -11.20 -20.33 3.48
N LEU A 59 -11.16 -19.03 3.76
CA LEU A 59 -11.47 -17.98 2.77
C LEU A 59 -10.45 -17.97 1.63
N HIS A 60 -9.15 -18.08 1.92
CA HIS A 60 -8.13 -18.21 0.88
C HIS A 60 -8.38 -19.44 -0.02
N LYS A 61 -8.64 -20.61 0.56
CA LYS A 61 -8.90 -21.84 -0.21
C LYS A 61 -10.11 -21.71 -1.13
N ARG A 62 -11.15 -21.00 -0.67
CA ARG A 62 -12.39 -20.79 -1.41
C ARG A 62 -12.27 -19.75 -2.52
N HIS A 63 -11.58 -18.62 -2.24
CA HIS A 63 -11.57 -17.44 -3.12
C HIS A 63 -10.25 -17.25 -3.89
N ARG A 64 -9.20 -18.00 -3.55
CA ARG A 64 -7.86 -17.92 -4.16
C ARG A 64 -7.18 -16.54 -3.99
N VAL A 65 -7.71 -15.72 -3.10
CA VAL A 65 -7.16 -14.43 -2.65
C VAL A 65 -7.07 -14.47 -1.13
N TYR A 66 -6.04 -13.86 -0.55
CA TYR A 66 -5.84 -13.85 0.91
C TYR A 66 -5.39 -12.46 1.38
N ILE A 67 -5.51 -12.22 2.70
CA ILE A 67 -4.90 -11.08 3.36
C ILE A 67 -3.45 -11.46 3.72
N ASP A 68 -2.50 -10.64 3.29
CA ASP A 68 -1.10 -10.74 3.71
C ASP A 68 -0.79 -9.69 4.77
N ILE A 69 -0.51 -10.14 5.98
CA ILE A 69 -0.14 -9.23 7.08
C ILE A 69 1.33 -8.86 6.93
N VAL A 70 1.56 -7.61 6.56
CA VAL A 70 2.91 -7.05 6.45
C VAL A 70 3.46 -6.82 7.85
N THR A 71 4.50 -7.53 8.22
CA THR A 71 5.09 -7.47 9.57
C THR A 71 6.20 -6.45 9.69
N VAL A 72 6.85 -6.12 8.57
CA VAL A 72 7.93 -5.12 8.51
C VAL A 72 7.76 -4.29 7.24
N ALA A 73 7.58 -2.99 7.41
CA ALA A 73 7.63 -2.01 6.33
C ALA A 73 8.12 -0.68 6.89
N ASP A 74 9.05 -0.07 6.17
CA ASP A 74 9.43 1.31 6.43
C ASP A 74 8.45 2.21 5.67
N VAL A 75 7.70 3.00 6.43
CA VAL A 75 6.67 3.91 5.91
C VAL A 75 6.82 5.29 6.58
N PRO A 76 6.36 6.39 5.95
CA PRO A 76 6.32 7.71 6.59
C PRO A 76 5.59 7.68 7.93
N ASP A 77 5.99 8.51 8.90
CA ASP A 77 5.42 8.50 10.26
C ASP A 77 3.93 8.77 10.29
N ASP A 78 3.48 9.78 9.56
CA ASP A 78 2.09 10.25 9.59
C ASP A 78 1.23 9.62 8.46
N TYR A 79 1.62 8.48 7.89
CA TYR A 79 0.88 7.83 6.78
C TYR A 79 -0.59 7.56 7.14
N ASP A 80 -0.87 7.22 8.39
CA ASP A 80 -2.21 6.88 8.88
C ASP A 80 -3.18 8.06 8.85
N THR A 81 -2.67 9.29 9.00
CA THR A 81 -3.48 10.52 8.90
C THR A 81 -3.90 10.84 7.47
N ARG A 82 -3.26 10.19 6.47
CA ARG A 82 -3.43 10.46 5.03
C ARG A 82 -4.06 9.29 4.27
N LEU A 83 -4.45 8.24 4.97
CA LEU A 83 -5.13 7.11 4.35
C LEU A 83 -6.38 7.57 3.62
N VAL A 84 -6.58 7.02 2.43
CA VAL A 84 -7.79 7.27 1.64
C VAL A 84 -8.87 6.24 1.98
N THR A 85 -10.09 6.46 1.57
CA THR A 85 -11.18 5.49 1.75
C THR A 85 -11.45 4.79 0.42
N MET A 86 -11.57 3.47 0.47
CA MET A 86 -11.99 2.65 -0.67
C MET A 86 -13.37 2.06 -0.36
N ASP A 87 -14.37 2.54 -1.08
CA ASP A 87 -15.72 2.00 -0.95
C ASP A 87 -15.86 0.74 -1.80
N ILE A 88 -16.24 -0.36 -1.16
CA ILE A 88 -16.54 -1.63 -1.82
C ILE A 88 -17.97 -2.02 -1.48
N GLU A 89 -18.77 -2.25 -2.51
CA GLU A 89 -20.17 -2.65 -2.36
C GLU A 89 -20.28 -3.98 -1.59
N GLY A 90 -21.20 -4.01 -0.63
CA GLY A 90 -21.49 -5.19 0.18
C GLY A 90 -20.63 -5.32 1.44
N LEU A 91 -19.75 -4.36 1.76
CA LEU A 91 -19.08 -4.28 3.06
C LEU A 91 -19.93 -3.47 4.05
N THR A 92 -20.01 -3.95 5.28
CA THR A 92 -20.77 -3.32 6.37
C THR A 92 -19.93 -3.01 7.61
N ARG A 93 -18.99 -3.89 7.94
CA ARG A 93 -18.07 -3.77 9.07
C ARG A 93 -16.63 -3.53 8.65
N LEU A 94 -16.25 -4.05 7.49
CA LEU A 94 -14.90 -3.94 6.96
C LEU A 94 -14.75 -2.64 6.18
N ARG A 95 -13.76 -1.84 6.55
CA ARG A 95 -13.36 -0.62 5.84
C ARG A 95 -11.93 -0.76 5.35
N LEU A 96 -11.73 -0.57 4.07
CA LEU A 96 -10.39 -0.55 3.50
C LEU A 96 -9.87 0.88 3.46
N LYS A 97 -8.67 1.06 3.98
CA LYS A 97 -7.94 2.32 4.08
C LYS A 97 -6.63 2.23 3.28
N PRO A 98 -6.69 2.41 1.95
CA PRO A 98 -5.51 2.44 1.12
C PRO A 98 -4.52 3.54 1.51
N PHE A 99 -3.24 3.24 1.34
CA PHE A 99 -2.18 4.24 1.39
C PHE A 99 -2.40 5.31 0.31
N GLU A 100 -2.21 6.55 0.71
CA GLU A 100 -2.14 7.68 -0.22
C GLU A 100 -0.92 7.51 -1.15
N ARG A 101 -1.00 8.06 -2.34
CA ARG A 101 -0.07 7.84 -3.46
C ARG A 101 1.40 8.03 -3.10
N HIS A 102 1.74 9.12 -2.40
CA HIS A 102 3.13 9.42 -2.03
C HIS A 102 3.64 8.44 -0.98
N ASP A 103 2.82 8.12 0.02
CA ASP A 103 3.18 7.16 1.06
C ASP A 103 3.32 5.74 0.48
N LEU A 104 2.49 5.39 -0.53
CA LEU A 104 2.62 4.13 -1.26
C LEU A 104 3.93 4.04 -2.06
N VAL A 105 4.36 5.14 -2.70
CA VAL A 105 5.67 5.22 -3.37
C VAL A 105 6.80 5.06 -2.36
N LEU A 106 6.75 5.78 -1.24
CA LEU A 106 7.79 5.73 -0.21
C LEU A 106 7.88 4.35 0.46
N ALA A 107 6.76 3.69 0.69
CA ALA A 107 6.73 2.32 1.21
C ALA A 107 7.46 1.30 0.29
N LYS A 108 7.59 1.59 -1.01
CA LYS A 108 8.31 0.75 -1.97
C LYS A 108 9.81 1.06 -2.05
N LEU A 109 10.21 2.23 -1.58
CA LEU A 109 11.57 2.74 -1.72
C LEU A 109 12.61 1.83 -1.07
N CYS A 110 12.33 1.36 0.16
CA CYS A 110 13.26 0.52 0.93
C CYS A 110 13.41 -0.89 0.34
N ARG A 111 12.38 -1.42 -0.29
CA ARG A 111 12.44 -2.71 -0.98
C ARG A 111 13.15 -2.64 -2.33
N ASN A 112 12.78 -1.66 -3.15
CA ASN A 112 13.36 -1.30 -4.45
C ASN A 112 13.67 -2.50 -5.38
N ILE A 113 12.70 -3.39 -5.58
CA ILE A 113 12.76 -4.42 -6.62
C ILE A 113 12.25 -3.87 -7.96
N ASP A 114 12.53 -4.54 -9.07
CA ASP A 114 12.14 -4.08 -10.42
C ASP A 114 10.65 -3.76 -10.52
N ARG A 115 9.82 -4.61 -9.93
CA ARG A 115 8.38 -4.41 -9.87
C ARG A 115 7.97 -3.13 -9.14
N ASP A 116 8.70 -2.71 -8.11
CA ASP A 116 8.42 -1.46 -7.39
C ASP A 116 8.67 -0.24 -8.26
N ARG A 117 9.71 -0.30 -9.09
CA ARG A 117 10.03 0.75 -10.06
C ARG A 117 8.93 0.88 -11.12
N GLU A 118 8.44 -0.24 -11.65
CA GLU A 118 7.31 -0.26 -12.60
C GLU A 118 6.05 0.35 -11.97
N ASP A 119 5.75 0.01 -10.73
CA ASP A 119 4.61 0.55 -9.98
C ASP A 119 4.73 2.07 -9.79
N VAL A 120 5.90 2.58 -9.44
CA VAL A 120 6.17 4.02 -9.26
C VAL A 120 6.01 4.77 -10.58
N VAL A 121 6.56 4.23 -11.69
CA VAL A 121 6.36 4.78 -13.03
C VAL A 121 4.88 4.85 -13.40
N ALA A 122 4.14 3.80 -13.11
CA ALA A 122 2.70 3.76 -13.39
C ALA A 122 1.91 4.78 -12.55
N LEU A 123 2.24 4.91 -11.25
CA LEU A 123 1.66 5.94 -10.38
C LEU A 123 2.01 7.37 -10.85
N ALA A 124 3.21 7.57 -11.38
CA ALA A 124 3.69 8.87 -11.85
C ALA A 124 2.99 9.34 -13.13
N ARG A 125 2.54 8.41 -13.98
CA ARG A 125 1.74 8.71 -15.19
C ARG A 125 0.32 9.16 -14.84
N GLY A 126 -0.19 8.74 -13.69
CA GLY A 126 -1.48 9.18 -13.19
C GLY A 126 -1.41 10.58 -12.54
N PRO A 127 -2.57 11.26 -12.36
CA PRO A 127 -2.60 12.56 -11.72
C PRO A 127 -2.25 12.46 -10.22
N GLY A 128 -1.76 13.57 -9.65
CA GLY A 128 -1.67 13.76 -8.20
C GLY A 128 -0.37 13.33 -7.52
N LEU A 129 0.62 12.76 -8.21
CA LEU A 129 1.95 12.57 -7.63
C LEU A 129 2.74 13.89 -7.72
N ASN A 130 3.10 14.48 -6.57
CA ASN A 130 3.89 15.69 -6.46
C ASN A 130 5.28 15.35 -5.92
N ILE A 131 6.33 15.75 -6.68
CA ILE A 131 7.73 15.44 -6.34
C ILE A 131 8.17 16.17 -5.07
N ASP A 132 7.71 17.41 -4.84
CA ASP A 132 8.09 18.17 -3.65
C ASP A 132 7.47 17.54 -2.38
N VAL A 133 6.23 17.09 -2.45
CA VAL A 133 5.58 16.33 -1.37
C VAL A 133 6.33 15.01 -1.11
N LEU A 134 6.74 14.31 -2.17
CA LEU A 134 7.50 13.07 -2.06
C LEU A 134 8.85 13.31 -1.35
N ARG A 135 9.58 14.36 -1.76
CA ARG A 135 10.84 14.76 -1.13
C ARG A 135 10.67 15.16 0.32
N GLN A 136 9.65 15.97 0.61
CA GLN A 136 9.36 16.44 1.97
C GLN A 136 9.08 15.28 2.90
N ARG A 137 8.10 14.42 2.58
CA ARG A 137 7.75 13.26 3.42
C ARG A 137 8.91 12.30 3.61
N TYR A 138 9.70 12.09 2.56
CA TYR A 138 10.91 11.29 2.70
C TYR A 138 11.87 11.88 3.72
N GLN A 139 12.21 13.16 3.59
CA GLN A 139 13.19 13.83 4.46
C GLN A 139 12.72 13.96 5.91
N GLU A 140 11.45 14.28 6.11
CA GLU A 140 10.90 14.60 7.43
C GLU A 140 10.41 13.37 8.18
N GLU A 141 9.82 12.39 7.48
CA GLU A 141 9.10 11.30 8.12
C GLU A 141 9.74 9.92 7.92
N LEU A 142 10.32 9.62 6.74
CA LEU A 142 10.86 8.28 6.47
C LEU A 142 12.36 8.19 6.72
N ARG A 143 13.14 9.13 6.17
CA ARG A 143 14.61 9.11 6.24
C ARG A 143 15.17 9.03 7.67
N PRO A 144 14.62 9.75 8.67
CA PRO A 144 15.11 9.68 10.04
C PRO A 144 15.00 8.28 10.69
N LYS A 145 14.10 7.44 10.19
CA LYS A 145 13.86 6.07 10.69
C LYS A 145 14.83 5.05 10.09
N LEU A 146 15.46 5.40 8.97
CA LEU A 146 16.38 4.49 8.27
C LEU A 146 17.74 4.51 8.94
N GLY A 147 18.26 3.34 9.29
CA GLY A 147 19.56 3.22 9.95
C GLY A 147 20.75 3.63 9.06
N ARG A 148 20.62 3.46 7.74
CA ARG A 148 21.62 3.84 6.71
C ARG A 148 20.87 4.30 5.45
N PRO A 149 20.51 5.57 5.35
CA PRO A 149 19.61 6.07 4.30
C PRO A 149 20.29 6.30 2.94
N GLU A 150 21.60 6.10 2.80
CA GLU A 150 22.36 6.45 1.59
C GLU A 150 21.83 5.72 0.34
N ARG A 151 21.39 4.46 0.49
CA ARG A 151 20.81 3.67 -0.60
C ARG A 151 19.46 4.24 -1.01
N GLU A 152 18.63 4.55 -0.05
CA GLU A 152 17.30 5.11 -0.25
C GLU A 152 17.37 6.55 -0.77
N ASP A 153 18.33 7.35 -0.31
CA ASP A 153 18.64 8.69 -0.84
C ASP A 153 18.95 8.62 -2.36
N LEU A 154 19.81 7.67 -2.75
CA LEU A 154 20.15 7.46 -4.16
C LEU A 154 18.94 6.94 -4.96
N THR A 155 18.22 5.96 -4.42
CA THR A 155 17.06 5.36 -5.08
C THR A 155 15.96 6.41 -5.32
N LEU A 156 15.66 7.24 -4.34
CA LEU A 156 14.66 8.31 -4.47
C LEU A 156 15.07 9.32 -5.54
N ARG A 157 16.34 9.72 -5.56
CA ARG A 157 16.85 10.62 -6.60
C ARG A 157 16.65 10.05 -8.00
N LEU A 158 17.03 8.78 -8.22
CA LEU A 158 16.88 8.11 -9.51
C LEU A 158 15.39 7.96 -9.90
N TRP A 159 14.52 7.68 -8.96
CA TRP A 159 13.09 7.61 -9.24
C TRP A 159 12.51 8.98 -9.61
N ILE A 160 12.96 10.05 -8.95
CA ILE A 160 12.54 11.41 -9.28
C ILE A 160 13.00 11.80 -10.69
N GLU A 161 14.24 11.49 -11.08
CA GLU A 161 14.76 11.70 -12.44
C GLU A 161 13.85 11.00 -13.48
N ILE A 162 13.51 9.73 -13.27
CA ILE A 162 12.59 8.99 -14.14
C ILE A 162 11.21 9.67 -14.23
N ILE A 163 10.67 10.13 -13.09
CA ILE A 163 9.36 10.80 -13.05
C ILE A 163 9.40 12.13 -13.82
N GLU A 164 10.48 12.92 -13.67
CA GLU A 164 10.69 14.18 -14.37
C GLU A 164 10.83 13.97 -15.89
N GLU A 165 11.60 12.96 -16.32
CA GLU A 165 11.71 12.57 -17.74
C GLU A 165 10.38 12.19 -18.36
N LEU A 166 9.57 11.37 -17.64
CA LEU A 166 8.22 10.98 -18.09
C LEU A 166 7.29 12.17 -18.30
N ARG A 167 7.47 13.25 -17.54
CA ARG A 167 6.64 14.47 -17.62
C ARG A 167 7.17 15.49 -18.63
N GLY A 168 8.48 15.52 -18.84
CA GLY A 168 9.12 16.43 -19.81
C GLY A 168 9.06 15.94 -21.25
N GLY A 169 8.79 14.66 -21.49
CA GLY A 169 8.67 14.02 -22.79
C GLY A 169 7.24 13.88 -23.35
N ALA A 170 6.24 14.48 -22.68
CA ALA A 170 4.83 14.43 -23.07
C ALA A 170 4.36 15.69 -23.80
#